data_ed52602f9850f95f0d084514be926071
#
_entry.id   ed52602f9850f95f0d084514be926071
#
_cell.length_a   1.000
_cell.length_b   1.000
_cell.length_c   1.000
_cell.angle_alpha   90.00
_cell.angle_beta   90.00
_cell.angle_gamma   90.00
#
_symmetry.space_group_name_H-M   'P 1'
#
loop_
_entity.id
_entity.type
_entity.pdbx_description
1 polymer ?
#
loop_
_entity_poly.entity_id
_entity_poly.type
_entity_poly.pdbx_seq_one_letter_code
_entity_poly.pdbx_strand_id
1 'polypeptide(L)'
;AETIAANDGPRLYEAMAASADVPYFDESFIYPLEKIVDVGAFGNIRKSGDIALRHLGVDLDASMRTPVYAVNNGMVKGTLDLVNYGKTLVIDHGLGLFSLYLHLDEFSVALGREVERGQVIGMSGNTGYSIEPHLHFSIKAGGANIDPLKFIEATKGEVF
;
A
#
# COMPACT_ATOMS: atom_id res chain seq x y z
N ALA A 1 -8.18 16.80 4.07
CA ALA A 1 -6.75 17.14 4.22
C ALA A 1 -6.38 17.29 5.70
N GLU A 2 -7.08 18.11 6.46
CA GLU A 2 -6.80 18.29 7.91
C GLU A 2 -6.95 17.01 8.70
N THR A 3 -7.98 16.19 8.44
CA THR A 3 -8.21 14.91 9.11
C THR A 3 -7.10 13.92 8.82
N ILE A 4 -6.60 13.87 7.57
CA ILE A 4 -5.46 13.00 7.20
C ILE A 4 -4.20 13.45 7.95
N ALA A 5 -3.90 14.74 7.94
CA ALA A 5 -2.74 15.27 8.63
C ALA A 5 -2.80 15.10 10.16
N ALA A 6 -4.00 15.24 10.74
CA ALA A 6 -4.16 15.16 12.20
C ALA A 6 -4.25 13.73 12.74
N ASN A 7 -4.84 12.79 12.01
CA ASN A 7 -5.16 11.44 12.51
C ASN A 7 -4.39 10.34 11.81
N ASP A 8 -4.44 10.28 10.48
CA ASP A 8 -3.90 9.16 9.72
C ASP A 8 -2.38 9.29 9.50
N GLY A 9 -1.92 10.50 9.18
CA GLY A 9 -0.52 10.78 8.86
C GLY A 9 0.48 10.37 9.96
N PRO A 10 0.28 10.80 11.22
CA PRO A 10 1.18 10.43 12.32
C PRO A 10 1.27 8.92 12.56
N ARG A 11 0.15 8.21 12.48
CA ARG A 11 0.11 6.75 12.67
C ARG A 11 0.83 6.00 11.54
N LEU A 12 0.66 6.46 10.30
CA LEU A 12 1.41 5.91 9.16
C LEU A 12 2.90 6.21 9.27
N TYR A 13 3.27 7.42 9.66
CA TYR A 13 4.66 7.81 9.88
C TYR A 13 5.33 6.91 10.94
N GLU A 14 4.66 6.68 12.07
CA GLU A 14 5.14 5.79 13.13
C GLU A 14 5.36 4.36 12.62
N ALA A 15 4.42 3.81 11.85
CA ALA A 15 4.54 2.47 11.26
C ALA A 15 5.73 2.35 10.31
N MET A 16 6.17 3.44 9.68
CA MET A 16 7.29 3.49 8.75
C MET A 16 8.56 4.14 9.32
N ALA A 17 8.60 4.40 10.63
CA ALA A 17 9.71 5.13 11.26
C ALA A 17 11.04 4.36 11.24
N ALA A 18 10.99 3.02 11.15
CA ALA A 18 12.16 2.16 11.07
C ALA A 18 11.98 1.11 10.00
N SER A 19 13.01 0.91 9.21
CA SER A 19 13.12 -0.15 8.19
C SER A 19 14.35 -0.99 8.47
N ALA A 20 14.35 -2.23 8.04
CA ALA A 20 15.53 -3.08 8.13
C ALA A 20 16.68 -2.54 7.26
N ASP A 21 17.91 -2.69 7.75
CA ASP A 21 19.11 -2.25 7.02
C ASP A 21 19.52 -3.20 5.88
N VAL A 22 18.79 -4.30 5.74
CA VAL A 22 18.98 -5.30 4.69
C VAL A 22 17.66 -5.55 3.97
N PRO A 23 17.67 -5.92 2.68
CA PRO A 23 16.45 -6.23 1.97
C PRO A 23 15.88 -7.58 2.46
N TYR A 24 14.55 -7.69 2.53
CA TYR A 24 13.85 -8.96 2.68
C TYR A 24 13.66 -9.68 1.34
N PHE A 25 13.81 -8.97 0.22
CA PHE A 25 13.56 -9.46 -1.13
C PHE A 25 14.87 -9.85 -1.85
N ASP A 26 14.77 -10.87 -2.67
CA ASP A 26 15.82 -11.35 -3.58
C ASP A 26 15.28 -11.60 -5.01
N GLU A 27 14.00 -11.34 -5.22
CA GLU A 27 13.31 -11.50 -6.49
C GLU A 27 12.55 -10.22 -6.88
N SER A 28 12.10 -10.14 -8.13
CA SER A 28 11.26 -9.05 -8.63
C SER A 28 9.95 -8.91 -7.86
N PHE A 29 9.44 -7.69 -7.80
CA PHE A 29 8.14 -7.39 -7.22
C PHE A 29 7.00 -7.87 -8.12
N ILE A 30 5.89 -8.30 -7.50
CA ILE A 30 4.67 -8.72 -8.20
C ILE A 30 3.52 -7.76 -7.92
N TYR A 31 2.45 -7.88 -8.66
CA TYR A 31 1.24 -7.10 -8.44
C TYR A 31 0.49 -7.55 -7.19
N PRO A 32 -0.21 -6.62 -6.49
CA PRO A 32 -0.94 -6.93 -5.26
C PRO A 32 -2.29 -7.63 -5.51
N LEU A 33 -2.76 -7.67 -6.75
CA LEU A 33 -3.99 -8.35 -7.17
C LEU A 33 -3.69 -9.28 -8.35
N GLU A 34 -4.51 -10.30 -8.52
CA GLU A 34 -4.41 -11.22 -9.66
C GLU A 34 -4.67 -10.51 -11.00
N LYS A 35 -5.64 -9.59 -11.01
CA LYS A 35 -5.98 -8.77 -12.17
C LYS A 35 -5.75 -7.30 -11.86
N ILE A 36 -5.02 -6.62 -12.73
CA ILE A 36 -4.71 -5.20 -12.60
C ILE A 36 -5.52 -4.37 -13.58
N VAL A 37 -6.41 -3.55 -13.03
CA VAL A 37 -7.15 -2.52 -13.76
C VAL A 37 -6.99 -1.21 -12.98
N ASP A 38 -6.22 -0.28 -13.54
CA ASP A 38 -6.01 1.05 -12.96
C ASP A 38 -7.26 1.91 -13.19
N VAL A 39 -7.91 2.30 -12.10
CA VAL A 39 -9.08 3.19 -12.10
C VAL A 39 -8.76 4.56 -11.48
N GLY A 40 -7.51 4.77 -11.03
CA GLY A 40 -7.05 6.02 -10.44
C GLY A 40 -5.54 6.11 -10.42
N ALA A 41 -4.95 6.66 -11.46
CA ALA A 41 -3.49 6.67 -11.68
C ALA A 41 -2.71 7.48 -10.64
N PHE A 42 -1.46 7.06 -10.41
CA PHE A 42 -0.49 7.79 -9.60
C PHE A 42 -0.25 9.20 -10.15
N GLY A 43 -0.17 10.16 -9.24
CA GLY A 43 0.14 11.55 -9.58
C GLY A 43 -1.05 12.38 -10.08
N ASN A 44 -2.21 11.78 -10.29
CA ASN A 44 -3.43 12.51 -10.65
C ASN A 44 -3.76 13.57 -9.61
N ILE A 45 -4.14 14.75 -10.07
CA ILE A 45 -4.57 15.84 -9.21
C ILE A 45 -6.07 15.72 -8.97
N ARG A 46 -6.45 15.54 -7.71
CA ARG A 46 -7.83 15.53 -7.24
C ARG A 46 -8.15 16.87 -6.59
N LYS A 47 -9.21 17.53 -7.04
CA LYS A 47 -9.68 18.79 -6.45
C LYS A 47 -10.85 18.53 -5.50
N SER A 48 -10.76 19.12 -4.32
CA SER A 48 -11.86 19.16 -3.34
C SER A 48 -11.99 20.61 -2.84
N GLY A 49 -12.94 21.35 -3.40
CA GLY A 49 -13.02 22.79 -3.20
C GLY A 49 -11.76 23.50 -3.74
N ASP A 50 -11.14 24.32 -2.91
CA ASP A 50 -9.91 25.05 -3.24
C ASP A 50 -8.62 24.24 -3.00
N ILE A 51 -8.74 23.00 -2.53
CA ILE A 51 -7.59 22.13 -2.23
C ILE A 51 -7.35 21.19 -3.41
N ALA A 52 -6.11 21.19 -3.91
CA ALA A 52 -5.61 20.23 -4.89
C ALA A 52 -4.74 19.20 -4.19
N LEU A 53 -5.11 17.92 -4.25
CA LEU A 53 -4.37 16.81 -3.68
C LEU A 53 -3.81 15.94 -4.79
N ARG A 54 -2.51 15.62 -4.70
CA ARG A 54 -1.89 14.64 -5.58
C ARG A 54 -2.21 13.24 -5.09
N HIS A 55 -2.59 12.35 -5.97
CA HIS A 55 -2.79 10.93 -5.69
C HIS A 55 -1.42 10.24 -5.52
N LEU A 56 -1.14 9.76 -4.31
CA LEU A 56 0.18 9.22 -3.91
C LEU A 56 0.28 7.69 -4.03
N GLY A 57 -0.60 7.08 -4.77
CA GLY A 57 -0.65 5.66 -5.07
C GLY A 57 -1.45 5.42 -6.34
N VAL A 58 -1.89 4.20 -6.53
CA VAL A 58 -2.84 3.83 -7.59
C VAL A 58 -4.12 3.26 -6.98
N ASP A 59 -5.25 3.52 -7.58
CA ASP A 59 -6.49 2.82 -7.24
C ASP A 59 -6.71 1.70 -8.27
N LEU A 60 -6.80 0.48 -7.77
CA LEU A 60 -6.98 -0.72 -8.57
C LEU A 60 -8.40 -1.24 -8.39
N ASP A 61 -9.08 -1.53 -9.50
CA ASP A 61 -10.42 -2.12 -9.47
C ASP A 61 -10.40 -3.45 -8.72
N ALA A 62 -11.23 -3.55 -7.69
CA ALA A 62 -11.35 -4.76 -6.89
C ALA A 62 -12.74 -4.78 -6.23
N SER A 63 -13.53 -5.82 -6.51
CA SER A 63 -14.78 -6.06 -5.78
C SER A 63 -14.49 -6.41 -4.33
N MET A 64 -15.50 -6.25 -3.47
CA MET A 64 -15.40 -6.60 -2.04
C MET A 64 -14.81 -7.99 -1.85
N ARG A 65 -13.85 -8.10 -0.91
CA ARG A 65 -13.22 -9.36 -0.48
C ARG A 65 -12.43 -10.07 -1.59
N THR A 66 -11.81 -9.30 -2.49
CA THR A 66 -10.81 -9.83 -3.41
C THR A 66 -9.50 -10.05 -2.65
N PRO A 67 -8.83 -11.22 -2.82
CA PRO A 67 -7.55 -11.48 -2.16
C PRO A 67 -6.48 -10.45 -2.56
N VAL A 68 -5.77 -9.96 -1.57
CA VAL A 68 -4.63 -9.03 -1.74
C VAL A 68 -3.35 -9.76 -1.39
N TYR A 69 -2.34 -9.67 -2.25
CA TYR A 69 -1.09 -10.38 -2.14
C TYR A 69 0.06 -9.46 -1.73
N ALA A 70 0.97 -9.97 -0.90
CA ALA A 70 2.23 -9.30 -0.63
C ALA A 70 3.05 -9.19 -1.92
N VAL A 71 3.45 -7.98 -2.27
CA VAL A 71 4.18 -7.72 -3.52
C VAL A 71 5.62 -8.25 -3.51
N ASN A 72 6.16 -8.52 -2.33
CA ASN A 72 7.42 -9.21 -2.08
C ASN A 72 7.53 -9.65 -0.62
N ASN A 73 8.61 -10.35 -0.26
CA ASN A 73 8.93 -10.68 1.12
C ASN A 73 9.06 -9.41 1.96
N GLY A 74 8.69 -9.48 3.23
CA GLY A 74 8.79 -8.34 4.13
C GLY A 74 8.29 -8.63 5.53
N MET A 75 8.26 -7.57 6.32
CA MET A 75 7.79 -7.56 7.71
C MET A 75 6.55 -6.68 7.84
N VAL A 76 5.50 -7.18 8.46
CA VAL A 76 4.29 -6.38 8.75
C VAL A 76 4.61 -5.35 9.83
N LYS A 77 4.59 -4.08 9.47
CA LYS A 77 4.88 -2.93 10.34
C LYS A 77 3.64 -2.18 10.80
N GLY A 78 2.51 -2.40 10.16
CA GLY A 78 1.25 -1.77 10.54
C GLY A 78 0.04 -2.57 10.09
N THR A 79 -0.91 -2.75 11.03
CA THR A 79 -2.28 -3.18 10.79
C THR A 79 -3.17 -2.11 11.43
N LEU A 80 -3.43 -1.04 10.67
CA LEU A 80 -4.00 0.20 11.17
C LEU A 80 -5.47 0.31 10.75
N ASP A 81 -6.31 0.81 11.64
CA ASP A 81 -7.66 1.26 11.30
C ASP A 81 -7.66 2.79 11.33
N LEU A 82 -7.69 3.39 10.14
CA LEU A 82 -7.51 4.82 9.91
C LEU A 82 -8.82 5.46 9.47
N VAL A 83 -9.00 6.75 9.77
CA VAL A 83 -10.26 7.46 9.51
C VAL A 83 -10.51 7.59 8.01
N ASN A 84 -9.52 8.06 7.25
CA ASN A 84 -9.66 8.28 5.80
C ASN A 84 -9.22 7.07 4.97
N TYR A 85 -8.15 6.41 5.39
CA TYR A 85 -7.56 5.30 4.65
C TYR A 85 -8.16 3.94 4.99
N GLY A 86 -9.02 3.89 6.03
CA GLY A 86 -9.64 2.65 6.48
C GLY A 86 -8.63 1.65 7.01
N LYS A 87 -8.91 0.39 6.87
CA LYS A 87 -7.99 -0.68 7.24
C LYS A 87 -6.79 -0.66 6.30
N THR A 88 -5.64 -0.36 6.86
CA THR A 88 -4.39 -0.13 6.15
C THR A 88 -3.31 -1.10 6.64
N LEU A 89 -2.73 -1.83 5.72
CA LEU A 89 -1.60 -2.72 5.97
C LEU A 89 -0.32 -2.06 5.45
N VAL A 90 0.74 -2.10 6.28
CA VAL A 90 2.07 -1.58 5.94
C VAL A 90 3.08 -2.72 6.03
N ILE A 91 3.81 -2.96 4.94
CA ILE A 91 4.88 -3.96 4.88
C ILE A 91 6.22 -3.25 4.62
N ASP A 92 7.20 -3.53 5.47
CA ASP A 92 8.60 -3.15 5.28
C ASP A 92 9.31 -4.23 4.45
N HIS A 93 9.88 -3.85 3.32
CA HIS A 93 10.70 -4.70 2.47
C HIS A 93 12.20 -4.55 2.73
N GLY A 94 12.57 -3.70 3.70
CA GLY A 94 13.94 -3.33 4.01
C GLY A 94 14.45 -2.16 3.17
N LEU A 95 15.57 -1.58 3.58
CA LEU A 95 16.24 -0.45 2.91
C LEU A 95 15.37 0.81 2.72
N GLY A 96 14.37 1.02 3.58
CA GLY A 96 13.42 2.14 3.48
C GLY A 96 12.35 1.96 2.41
N LEU A 97 12.13 0.75 1.94
CA LEU A 97 11.12 0.41 0.94
C LEU A 97 9.89 -0.20 1.61
N PHE A 98 8.74 0.46 1.47
CA PHE A 98 7.46 0.03 2.04
C PHE A 98 6.39 -0.12 0.97
N SER A 99 5.51 -1.11 1.15
CA SER A 99 4.24 -1.20 0.43
C SER A 99 3.06 -0.98 1.38
N LEU A 100 2.05 -0.27 0.90
CA LEU A 100 0.87 0.11 1.65
C LEU A 100 -0.38 -0.32 0.88
N TYR A 101 -1.31 -0.94 1.60
CA TYR A 101 -2.56 -1.50 1.08
C TYR A 101 -3.72 -0.91 1.89
N LEU A 102 -4.54 -0.07 1.27
CA LEU A 102 -5.55 0.74 1.94
C LEU A 102 -6.97 0.29 1.57
N HIS A 103 -7.94 0.72 2.39
CA HIS A 103 -9.37 0.44 2.24
C HIS A 103 -9.72 -1.05 2.33
N LEU A 104 -8.89 -1.84 3.03
CA LEU A 104 -9.10 -3.27 3.19
C LEU A 104 -10.37 -3.57 4.00
N ASP A 105 -10.98 -4.73 3.73
CA ASP A 105 -12.08 -5.28 4.54
C ASP A 105 -11.51 -6.03 5.75
N GLU A 106 -10.42 -6.76 5.55
CA GLU A 106 -9.84 -7.61 6.59
C GLU A 106 -8.33 -7.76 6.40
N PHE A 107 -7.62 -7.93 7.52
CA PHE A 107 -6.22 -8.35 7.55
C PHE A 107 -6.14 -9.88 7.69
N SER A 108 -5.30 -10.52 6.89
CA SER A 108 -5.00 -11.97 6.99
C SER A 108 -3.66 -12.26 7.67
N VAL A 109 -2.96 -11.21 8.10
CA VAL A 109 -1.66 -11.28 8.77
C VAL A 109 -1.65 -10.35 9.99
N ALA A 110 -0.74 -10.63 10.92
CA ALA A 110 -0.62 -9.85 12.16
C ALA A 110 0.63 -8.97 12.16
N LEU A 111 0.58 -7.88 12.93
CA LEU A 111 1.71 -7.00 13.20
C LEU A 111 2.93 -7.80 13.69
N GLY A 112 4.11 -7.49 13.16
CA GLY A 112 5.38 -8.12 13.52
C GLY A 112 5.63 -9.49 12.88
N ARG A 113 4.76 -9.95 11.98
CA ARG A 113 4.97 -11.20 11.24
C ARG A 113 5.68 -10.94 9.92
N GLU A 114 6.54 -11.87 9.55
CA GLU A 114 7.10 -11.92 8.20
C GLU A 114 6.04 -12.43 7.20
N VAL A 115 6.11 -11.92 5.99
CA VAL A 115 5.28 -12.36 4.86
C VAL A 115 6.17 -12.73 3.68
N GLU A 116 5.69 -13.67 2.88
CA GLU A 116 6.34 -14.10 1.65
C GLU A 116 5.70 -13.44 0.43
N ARG A 117 6.50 -13.22 -0.61
CA ARG A 117 6.04 -12.77 -1.92
C ARG A 117 4.89 -13.64 -2.43
N GLY A 118 3.75 -13.03 -2.76
CA GLY A 118 2.55 -13.74 -3.22
C GLY A 118 1.66 -14.32 -2.13
N GLN A 119 2.03 -14.16 -0.86
CA GLN A 119 1.16 -14.56 0.26
C GLN A 119 -0.08 -13.67 0.31
N VAL A 120 -1.25 -14.26 0.58
CA VAL A 120 -2.47 -13.50 0.87
C VAL A 120 -2.31 -12.78 2.20
N ILE A 121 -2.40 -11.46 2.18
CA ILE A 121 -2.20 -10.60 3.36
C ILE A 121 -3.46 -9.92 3.85
N GLY A 122 -4.53 -9.97 3.05
CA GLY A 122 -5.81 -9.39 3.39
C GLY A 122 -6.82 -9.53 2.26
N MET A 123 -7.99 -8.95 2.49
CA MET A 123 -9.07 -8.87 1.51
C MET A 123 -9.37 -7.41 1.21
N SER A 124 -9.55 -7.07 -0.06
CA SER A 124 -9.95 -5.73 -0.48
C SER A 124 -11.33 -5.38 0.05
N GLY A 125 -11.59 -4.09 0.19
CA GLY A 125 -12.83 -3.61 0.77
C GLY A 125 -13.20 -2.20 0.34
N ASN A 126 -13.92 -1.54 1.23
CA ASN A 126 -14.41 -0.16 1.04
C ASN A 126 -14.40 0.61 2.37
N THR A 127 -13.44 0.31 3.25
CA THR A 127 -13.31 0.97 4.56
C THR A 127 -12.66 2.34 4.45
N GLY A 128 -12.92 3.21 5.43
CA GLY A 128 -12.44 4.59 5.41
C GLY A 128 -13.26 5.47 4.46
N TYR A 129 -12.63 6.54 3.96
CA TYR A 129 -13.25 7.45 2.99
C TYR A 129 -13.09 6.92 1.57
N SER A 130 -14.02 6.07 1.16
CA SER A 130 -14.06 5.43 -0.15
C SER A 130 -15.50 5.36 -0.66
N ILE A 131 -15.71 5.73 -1.92
CA ILE A 131 -17.04 5.77 -2.53
C ILE A 131 -17.48 4.38 -3.00
N GLU A 132 -16.55 3.61 -3.56
CA GLU A 132 -16.79 2.27 -4.09
C GLU A 132 -15.63 1.33 -3.79
N PRO A 133 -15.85 0.00 -3.75
CA PRO A 133 -14.81 -0.97 -3.49
C PRO A 133 -13.65 -0.84 -4.46
N HIS A 134 -12.43 -0.76 -3.94
CA HIS A 134 -11.18 -0.75 -4.68
C HIS A 134 -10.00 -1.03 -3.75
N LEU A 135 -8.85 -1.33 -4.30
CA LEU A 135 -7.60 -1.34 -3.56
C LEU A 135 -6.81 -0.05 -3.88
N HIS A 136 -6.57 0.79 -2.88
CA HIS A 136 -5.53 1.81 -3.00
C HIS A 136 -4.19 1.21 -2.61
N PHE A 137 -3.25 1.22 -3.55
CA PHE A 137 -1.92 0.64 -3.38
C PHE A 137 -0.83 1.69 -3.56
N SER A 138 0.10 1.75 -2.62
CA SER A 138 1.22 2.70 -2.64
C SER A 138 2.55 2.00 -2.41
N ILE A 139 3.61 2.54 -3.00
CA ILE A 139 4.99 2.21 -2.68
C ILE A 139 5.71 3.47 -2.23
N LYS A 140 6.45 3.35 -1.13
CA LYS A 140 7.27 4.41 -0.57
C LYS A 140 8.72 3.96 -0.49
N ALA A 141 9.61 4.73 -1.08
CA ALA A 141 11.03 4.45 -1.14
C ALA A 141 11.82 5.67 -0.65
N GLY A 142 12.66 5.50 0.37
CA GLY A 142 13.47 6.58 0.94
C GLY A 142 12.64 7.80 1.39
N GLY A 143 11.44 7.58 1.90
CA GLY A 143 10.53 8.62 2.34
C GLY A 143 9.66 9.26 1.24
N ALA A 144 9.83 8.88 -0.02
CA ALA A 144 9.06 9.40 -1.15
C ALA A 144 8.07 8.36 -1.70
N ASN A 145 6.86 8.81 -2.04
CA ASN A 145 5.93 7.97 -2.80
C ASN A 145 6.37 7.91 -4.26
N ILE A 146 6.40 6.71 -4.82
CA ILE A 146 6.76 6.45 -6.21
C ILE A 146 5.60 5.77 -6.94
N ASP A 147 5.59 5.82 -8.27
CA ASP A 147 4.57 5.15 -9.09
C ASP A 147 4.67 3.63 -8.89
N PRO A 148 3.67 3.00 -8.24
CA PRO A 148 3.78 1.60 -7.87
C PRO A 148 3.82 0.65 -9.07
N LEU A 149 3.04 0.93 -10.11
CA LEU A 149 2.97 0.05 -11.28
C LEU A 149 4.25 0.12 -12.10
N LYS A 150 4.80 1.33 -12.27
CA LYS A 150 6.11 1.51 -12.94
C LYS A 150 7.24 0.88 -12.14
N PHE A 151 7.22 0.98 -10.82
CA PHE A 151 8.21 0.33 -9.96
C PHE A 151 8.19 -1.18 -10.14
N ILE A 152 7.01 -1.82 -10.04
CA ILE A 152 6.86 -3.27 -10.21
C ILE A 152 7.35 -3.69 -11.60
N GLU A 153 6.95 -2.95 -12.64
CA GLU A 153 7.36 -3.25 -14.03
C GLU A 153 8.88 -3.15 -14.20
N ALA A 154 9.51 -2.15 -13.58
CA ALA A 154 10.96 -1.95 -13.66
C ALA A 154 11.77 -3.07 -12.96
N THR A 155 11.17 -3.78 -12.00
CA THR A 155 11.86 -4.89 -11.30
C THR A 155 11.71 -6.24 -12.00
N LYS A 156 10.89 -6.34 -13.05
CA LYS A 156 10.68 -7.60 -13.78
C LYS A 156 11.98 -8.09 -14.43
N GLY A 157 12.31 -9.34 -14.12
CA GLY A 157 13.53 -9.97 -14.64
C GLY A 157 14.81 -9.62 -13.90
N GLU A 158 14.74 -8.77 -12.88
CA GLU A 158 15.87 -8.46 -12.01
C GLU A 158 16.03 -9.54 -10.93
N VAL A 159 17.28 -9.89 -10.67
CA VAL A 159 17.71 -10.71 -9.54
C VAL A 159 18.57 -9.80 -8.66
N PHE A 160 18.19 -9.68 -7.41
CA PHE A 160 18.84 -8.77 -6.46
C PHE A 160 19.88 -9.48 -5.60
#